data_72244b1e5d12df03f0d2fc9bbfb30963
#
_entry.id   72244b1e5d12df03f0d2fc9bbfb30963
#
_cell.length_a   1.000
_cell.length_b   1.000
_cell.length_c   1.000
_cell.angle_alpha   90.00
_cell.angle_beta   90.00
_cell.angle_gamma   90.00
#
_symmetry.space_group_name_H-M   'P 1'
#
loop_
_entity.id
_entity.type
_entity.pdbx_description
1 polymer ?
#
loop_
_entity_poly.entity_id
_entity_poly.type
_entity_poly.pdbx_seq_one_letter_code
_entity_poly.pdbx_strand_id
1 'polypeptide(L)'
;MALCHVDFFSNVLGQCMQADVILPQRTCGQIGMEGHIEAGKYPTLYLLHGMSDDHTIWQRRTSIERYATEYGLAVVMPGVSLSWYTDMYASDKCRYFTYVAKELPEICRDFFPNMSEKREDTWVAGLSMGGYGALKCALRQYDTF
;
A
#
# COMPACT_ATOMS: atom_id res chain seq x y z
N MET A 1 7.31 10.89 -10.82
CA MET A 1 6.38 9.99 -10.14
C MET A 1 4.93 10.43 -10.33
N ALA A 2 3.97 9.54 -10.16
CA ALA A 2 2.55 9.87 -10.15
C ALA A 2 1.97 9.55 -8.77
N LEU A 3 1.12 10.43 -8.25
CA LEU A 3 0.30 10.18 -7.07
C LEU A 3 -1.13 9.95 -7.53
N CYS A 4 -1.70 8.81 -7.18
CA CYS A 4 -3.06 8.41 -7.52
C CYS A 4 -3.90 8.32 -6.26
N HIS A 5 -5.01 9.04 -6.20
CA HIS A 5 -6.04 8.85 -5.20
C HIS A 5 -7.07 7.88 -5.76
N VAL A 6 -7.24 6.73 -5.13
CA VAL A 6 -8.04 5.63 -5.67
C VAL A 6 -9.18 5.31 -4.72
N ASP A 7 -10.40 5.50 -5.22
CA ASP A 7 -11.62 5.01 -4.58
C ASP A 7 -12.08 3.73 -5.30
N PHE A 8 -12.30 2.68 -4.56
CA PHE A 8 -12.69 1.37 -5.11
C PHE A 8 -13.59 0.60 -4.16
N PHE A 9 -14.31 -0.38 -4.69
CA PHE A 9 -15.15 -1.24 -3.86
C PHE A 9 -14.37 -2.46 -3.39
N SER A 10 -14.37 -2.70 -2.08
CA SER A 10 -13.85 -3.91 -1.47
C SER A 10 -14.97 -4.94 -1.34
N ASN A 11 -14.82 -6.10 -1.97
CA ASN A 11 -15.74 -7.22 -1.82
C ASN A 11 -15.65 -7.84 -0.42
N VAL A 12 -14.45 -7.87 0.14
CA VAL A 12 -14.18 -8.40 1.49
C VAL A 12 -14.87 -7.58 2.58
N LEU A 13 -14.88 -6.26 2.44
CA LEU A 13 -15.50 -5.35 3.41
C LEU A 13 -16.94 -4.97 3.03
N GLY A 14 -17.35 -5.18 1.77
CA GLY A 14 -18.66 -4.83 1.25
C GLY A 14 -18.94 -3.33 1.22
N GLN A 15 -17.89 -2.51 1.04
CA GLN A 15 -17.98 -1.04 1.00
C GLN A 15 -16.90 -0.42 0.13
N CYS A 16 -17.08 0.87 -0.19
CA CYS A 16 -16.04 1.64 -0.86
C CYS A 16 -14.90 1.93 0.10
N MET A 17 -13.69 1.75 -0.40
CA MET A 17 -12.45 1.99 0.31
C MET A 17 -11.58 2.98 -0.46
N GLN A 18 -10.59 3.53 0.22
CA GLN A 18 -9.66 4.51 -0.34
C GLN A 18 -8.21 4.07 -0.12
N ALA A 19 -7.39 4.35 -1.11
CA ALA A 19 -5.95 4.23 -0.99
C ALA A 19 -5.26 5.32 -1.80
N ASP A 20 -4.16 5.84 -1.27
CA ASP A 20 -3.23 6.64 -2.05
C ASP A 20 -2.13 5.75 -2.58
N VAL A 21 -1.80 5.90 -3.86
CA VAL A 21 -0.80 5.08 -4.53
C VAL A 21 0.23 5.97 -5.22
N ILE A 22 1.48 5.81 -4.83
CA ILE A 22 2.63 6.45 -5.48
C ILE A 22 3.17 5.47 -6.52
N LEU A 23 3.30 5.93 -7.77
CA LEU A 23 3.88 5.14 -8.84
C LEU A 23 5.18 5.79 -9.32
N PRO A 24 6.26 5.02 -9.49
CA PRO A 24 7.48 5.54 -10.05
C PRO A 24 7.27 5.97 -11.50
N GLN A 25 7.97 7.02 -11.91
CA GLN A 25 7.91 7.56 -13.26
C GLN A 25 9.30 7.96 -13.71
N ARG A 26 9.68 7.61 -14.93
CA ARG A 26 10.88 8.18 -15.54
C ARG A 26 10.64 9.67 -15.77
N THR A 27 11.54 10.49 -15.25
CA THR A 27 11.49 11.93 -15.47
C THR A 27 12.82 12.43 -16.01
N CYS A 28 12.77 13.31 -17.00
CA CYS A 28 13.93 14.01 -17.52
C CYS A 28 13.78 15.48 -17.23
N GLY A 29 14.72 16.06 -16.48
CA GLY A 29 14.74 17.50 -16.20
C GLY A 29 13.80 17.99 -15.09
N GLN A 30 13.26 17.10 -14.27
CA GLN A 30 12.53 17.50 -13.07
C GLN A 30 13.53 17.99 -12.01
N ILE A 31 13.49 19.28 -11.70
CA ILE A 31 14.41 19.90 -10.73
C ILE A 31 14.15 19.34 -9.32
N GLY A 32 15.21 18.84 -8.68
CA GLY A 32 15.16 18.35 -7.29
C GLY A 32 14.62 16.92 -7.13
N MET A 33 14.33 16.22 -8.22
CA MET A 33 13.85 14.85 -8.16
C MET A 33 14.24 14.08 -9.43
N GLU A 34 15.16 13.12 -9.30
CA GLU A 34 15.48 12.21 -10.39
C GLU A 34 14.69 10.92 -10.19
N GLY A 35 13.75 10.66 -11.11
CA GLY A 35 12.97 9.44 -11.10
C GLY A 35 13.78 8.26 -11.64
N HIS A 36 14.03 7.27 -10.81
CA HIS A 36 14.68 6.02 -11.20
C HIS A 36 13.62 4.94 -11.45
N ILE A 37 13.66 4.31 -12.60
CA ILE A 37 12.85 3.12 -12.90
C ILE A 37 13.79 2.10 -13.54
N GLU A 38 13.93 0.96 -12.89
CA GLU A 38 14.53 -0.22 -13.51
C GLU A 38 13.62 -0.78 -14.60
N ALA A 39 14.20 -1.52 -15.53
CA ALA A 39 13.42 -2.19 -16.56
C ALA A 39 12.61 -3.32 -15.91
N GLY A 40 11.30 -3.32 -16.08
CA GLY A 40 10.42 -4.35 -15.55
C GLY A 40 9.26 -3.84 -14.72
N LYS A 41 8.74 -4.71 -13.87
CA LYS A 41 7.67 -4.38 -12.92
C LYS A 41 8.27 -3.70 -11.67
N TYR A 42 7.49 -2.81 -11.06
CA TYR A 42 7.93 -2.08 -9.86
C TYR A 42 7.86 -2.95 -8.61
N PRO A 43 8.88 -2.94 -7.74
CA PRO A 43 8.71 -3.41 -6.38
C PRO A 43 7.69 -2.53 -5.65
N THR A 44 6.92 -3.14 -4.74
CA THR A 44 5.77 -2.48 -4.11
C THR A 44 5.86 -2.53 -2.59
N LEU A 45 5.72 -1.38 -1.95
CA LEU A 45 5.62 -1.23 -0.50
C LEU A 45 4.16 -0.92 -0.09
N TYR A 46 3.56 -1.78 0.70
CA TYR A 46 2.30 -1.50 1.40
C TYR A 46 2.62 -0.80 2.72
N LEU A 47 2.26 0.48 2.83
CA LEU A 47 2.65 1.34 3.94
C LEU A 47 1.43 1.68 4.80
N LEU A 48 1.36 1.07 5.99
CA LEU A 48 0.19 1.03 6.85
C LEU A 48 0.19 2.16 7.88
N HIS A 49 -0.93 2.89 7.98
CA HIS A 49 -1.08 4.02 8.90
C HIS A 49 -1.30 3.59 10.36
N GLY A 50 -1.05 4.51 11.29
CA GLY A 50 -1.28 4.34 12.72
C GLY A 50 -2.72 4.58 13.14
N MET A 51 -3.00 4.39 14.43
CA MET A 51 -4.29 4.69 15.04
C MET A 51 -4.61 6.19 14.89
N SER A 52 -5.87 6.52 14.61
CA SER A 52 -6.38 7.87 14.33
C SER A 52 -5.92 8.54 13.02
N ASP A 53 -5.13 7.86 12.23
CA ASP A 53 -4.67 8.30 10.91
C ASP A 53 -5.52 7.72 9.78
N ASP A 54 -5.17 8.06 8.54
CA ASP A 54 -5.83 7.61 7.32
C ASP A 54 -4.81 7.35 6.18
N HIS A 55 -5.29 7.06 4.98
CA HIS A 55 -4.48 6.79 3.79
C HIS A 55 -3.59 7.97 3.36
N THR A 56 -3.86 9.21 3.80
CA THR A 56 -3.12 10.42 3.39
C THR A 56 -1.94 10.74 4.30
N ILE A 57 -1.86 10.11 5.47
CA ILE A 57 -0.99 10.58 6.55
C ILE A 57 0.51 10.52 6.21
N TRP A 58 0.92 9.47 5.51
CA TRP A 58 2.32 9.28 5.14
C TRP A 58 2.83 10.38 4.21
N GLN A 59 2.01 10.83 3.27
CA GLN A 59 2.34 11.95 2.37
C GLN A 59 2.40 13.27 3.12
N ARG A 60 1.44 13.50 4.02
CA ARG A 60 1.29 14.77 4.74
C ARG A 60 2.36 14.99 5.79
N ARG A 61 2.97 13.94 6.34
CA ARG A 61 3.91 14.02 7.46
C ARG A 61 5.30 13.49 7.16
N THR A 62 5.54 13.02 5.95
CA THR A 62 6.86 12.45 5.57
C THR A 62 7.26 12.84 4.17
N SER A 63 8.49 12.49 3.77
CA SER A 63 8.99 12.63 2.41
C SER A 63 8.82 11.33 1.59
N ILE A 64 7.74 10.59 1.82
CA ILE A 64 7.55 9.27 1.19
C ILE A 64 7.59 9.32 -0.34
N GLU A 65 7.05 10.38 -0.94
CA GLU A 65 7.10 10.57 -2.39
C GLU A 65 8.53 10.66 -2.93
N ARG A 66 9.40 11.39 -2.23
CA ARG A 66 10.80 11.50 -2.60
C ARG A 66 11.50 10.15 -2.49
N TYR A 67 11.32 9.44 -1.38
CA TYR A 67 11.94 8.13 -1.19
C TYR A 67 11.44 7.12 -2.22
N ALA A 68 10.13 7.07 -2.48
CA ALA A 68 9.57 6.19 -3.49
C ALA A 68 10.16 6.45 -4.88
N THR A 69 10.38 7.73 -5.20
CA THR A 69 10.98 8.15 -6.48
C THR A 69 12.45 7.75 -6.59
N GLU A 70 13.23 8.01 -5.53
CA GLU A 70 14.67 7.69 -5.47
C GLU A 70 14.94 6.19 -5.61
N TYR A 71 14.06 5.36 -5.03
CA TYR A 71 14.21 3.89 -5.05
C TYR A 71 13.38 3.19 -6.13
N GLY A 72 12.64 3.93 -6.94
CA GLY A 72 11.79 3.33 -7.98
C GLY A 72 10.66 2.45 -7.45
N LEU A 73 10.14 2.74 -6.24
CA LEU A 73 9.12 1.95 -5.57
C LEU A 73 7.71 2.42 -5.92
N ALA A 74 6.79 1.47 -6.11
CA ALA A 74 5.39 1.75 -5.91
C ALA A 74 5.06 1.71 -4.41
N VAL A 75 4.26 2.66 -3.92
CA VAL A 75 3.85 2.68 -2.50
C VAL A 75 2.33 2.75 -2.42
N VAL A 76 1.73 1.80 -1.72
CA VAL A 76 0.29 1.70 -1.50
C VAL A 76 -0.03 2.04 -0.05
N MET A 77 -0.84 3.06 0.17
CA MET A 77 -1.23 3.56 1.49
C MET A 77 -2.74 3.42 1.66
N PRO A 78 -3.24 2.29 2.19
CA PRO A 78 -4.68 2.06 2.35
C PRO A 78 -5.25 2.78 3.57
N GLY A 79 -6.52 3.20 3.48
CA GLY A 79 -7.32 3.57 4.63
C GLY A 79 -7.96 2.33 5.28
N VAL A 80 -7.82 2.18 6.60
CA VAL A 80 -8.36 1.02 7.34
C VAL A 80 -9.07 1.40 8.64
N SER A 81 -9.28 2.68 8.89
CA SER A 81 -9.88 3.16 10.14
C SER A 81 -9.18 2.59 11.40
N LEU A 82 -9.91 2.40 12.48
CA LEU A 82 -9.41 1.81 13.75
C LEU A 82 -9.49 0.28 13.79
N SER A 83 -9.26 -0.38 12.68
CA SER A 83 -9.48 -1.82 12.52
C SER A 83 -8.43 -2.72 13.18
N TRP A 84 -7.26 -2.16 13.56
CA TRP A 84 -6.10 -2.95 13.98
C TRP A 84 -5.69 -4.03 12.98
N TYR A 85 -6.03 -3.82 11.69
CA TYR A 85 -5.71 -4.80 10.62
C TYR A 85 -6.17 -6.22 11.01
N THR A 86 -7.39 -6.34 11.57
CA THR A 86 -7.89 -7.59 12.14
C THR A 86 -9.25 -7.96 11.52
N ASP A 87 -9.43 -9.24 11.27
CA ASP A 87 -10.75 -9.78 10.94
C ASP A 87 -11.53 -9.98 12.24
N MET A 88 -12.69 -9.35 12.34
CA MET A 88 -13.58 -9.50 13.50
C MET A 88 -14.37 -10.79 13.39
N TYR A 89 -14.36 -11.60 14.45
CA TYR A 89 -15.11 -12.86 14.50
C TYR A 89 -16.63 -12.65 14.40
N ALA A 90 -17.13 -11.53 14.91
CA ALA A 90 -18.57 -11.25 14.99
C ALA A 90 -19.16 -10.58 13.74
N SER A 91 -18.38 -10.30 12.71
CA SER A 91 -18.86 -9.57 11.53
C SER A 91 -18.09 -9.95 10.26
N ASP A 92 -18.80 -10.48 9.30
CA ASP A 92 -18.25 -10.79 7.97
C ASP A 92 -17.84 -9.53 7.18
N LYS A 93 -18.28 -8.35 7.62
CA LYS A 93 -17.97 -7.07 6.97
C LYS A 93 -16.82 -6.30 7.62
N CYS A 94 -16.18 -6.84 8.64
CA CYS A 94 -15.05 -6.22 9.32
C CYS A 94 -13.80 -7.09 9.19
N ARG A 95 -13.45 -7.45 7.95
CA ARG A 95 -12.35 -8.37 7.63
C ARG A 95 -11.13 -7.62 7.12
N TYR A 96 -10.62 -6.69 7.92
CA TYR A 96 -9.54 -5.80 7.50
C TYR A 96 -8.18 -6.48 7.31
N PHE A 97 -7.90 -7.57 8.01
CA PHE A 97 -6.71 -8.37 7.71
C PHE A 97 -6.82 -9.00 6.32
N THR A 98 -7.94 -9.66 6.02
CA THR A 98 -8.16 -10.28 4.71
C THR A 98 -8.13 -9.24 3.58
N TYR A 99 -8.73 -8.06 3.82
CA TYR A 99 -8.69 -6.94 2.88
C TYR A 99 -7.24 -6.52 2.56
N VAL A 100 -6.45 -6.17 3.58
CA VAL A 100 -5.09 -5.63 3.39
C VAL A 100 -4.10 -6.70 2.93
N ALA A 101 -4.20 -7.93 3.45
CA ALA A 101 -3.20 -8.96 3.20
C ALA A 101 -3.45 -9.78 1.92
N LYS A 102 -4.68 -9.78 1.39
CA LYS A 102 -5.06 -10.59 0.22
C LYS A 102 -5.70 -9.74 -0.88
N GLU A 103 -6.86 -9.13 -0.61
CA GLU A 103 -7.65 -8.44 -1.62
C GLU A 103 -6.94 -7.20 -2.18
N LEU A 104 -6.37 -6.36 -1.32
CA LEU A 104 -5.71 -5.12 -1.75
C LEU A 104 -4.52 -5.36 -2.70
N PRO A 105 -3.62 -6.34 -2.47
CA PRO A 105 -2.59 -6.67 -3.44
C PRO A 105 -3.13 -7.11 -4.80
N GLU A 106 -4.22 -7.89 -4.84
CA GLU A 106 -4.87 -8.30 -6.08
C GLU A 106 -5.45 -7.09 -6.81
N ILE A 107 -6.24 -6.25 -6.13
CA ILE A 107 -6.82 -5.02 -6.70
C ILE A 107 -5.72 -4.09 -7.24
N CYS A 108 -4.63 -3.89 -6.49
CA CYS A 108 -3.55 -3.03 -6.94
C CYS A 108 -2.85 -3.57 -8.19
N ARG A 109 -2.65 -4.87 -8.30
CA ARG A 109 -2.05 -5.50 -9.49
C ARG A 109 -2.97 -5.43 -10.71
N ASP A 110 -4.27 -5.52 -10.51
CA ASP A 110 -5.26 -5.34 -11.57
C ASP A 110 -5.30 -3.89 -12.09
N PHE A 111 -5.29 -2.91 -11.19
CA PHE A 111 -5.31 -1.49 -11.57
C PHE A 111 -3.97 -0.97 -12.08
N PHE A 112 -2.88 -1.52 -11.57
CA PHE A 112 -1.51 -1.10 -11.86
C PHE A 112 -0.67 -2.31 -12.30
N PRO A 113 -0.84 -2.79 -13.54
CA PRO A 113 -0.24 -4.04 -14.01
C PRO A 113 1.30 -4.03 -14.05
N ASN A 114 1.91 -2.87 -13.85
CA ASN A 114 3.36 -2.74 -13.71
C ASN A 114 3.88 -2.99 -12.28
N MET A 115 3.01 -3.21 -11.29
CA MET A 115 3.44 -3.69 -9.97
C MET A 115 3.91 -5.13 -10.05
N SER A 116 4.98 -5.47 -9.33
CA SER A 116 5.49 -6.83 -9.30
C SER A 116 4.54 -7.78 -8.58
N GLU A 117 4.44 -9.00 -9.10
CA GLU A 117 3.67 -10.08 -8.46
C GLU A 117 4.55 -10.97 -7.57
N LYS A 118 5.88 -10.73 -7.63
CA LYS A 118 6.83 -11.54 -6.88
C LYS A 118 6.83 -11.17 -5.41
N ARG A 119 6.92 -12.18 -4.57
CA ARG A 119 7.00 -12.00 -3.12
C ARG A 119 8.23 -11.18 -2.71
N GLU A 120 9.38 -11.46 -3.28
CA GLU A 120 10.63 -10.74 -2.99
C GLU A 120 10.59 -9.24 -3.33
N ASP A 121 9.66 -8.83 -4.18
CA ASP A 121 9.44 -7.44 -4.58
C ASP A 121 8.23 -6.81 -3.84
N THR A 122 7.63 -7.51 -2.86
CA THR A 122 6.43 -7.05 -2.17
C THR A 122 6.70 -6.94 -0.67
N TRP A 123 6.63 -5.71 -0.16
CA TRP A 123 6.95 -5.43 1.24
C TRP A 123 5.78 -4.77 1.95
N VAL A 124 5.75 -4.93 3.26
CA VAL A 124 4.79 -4.27 4.13
C VAL A 124 5.50 -3.62 5.32
N ALA A 125 5.16 -2.39 5.60
CA ALA A 125 5.67 -1.62 6.72
C ALA A 125 4.55 -0.77 7.34
N GLY A 126 4.79 -0.23 8.53
CA GLY A 126 3.81 0.64 9.16
C GLY A 126 4.26 1.18 10.51
N LEU A 127 3.49 2.12 11.05
CA LEU A 127 3.72 2.77 12.33
C LEU A 127 2.65 2.37 13.35
N SER A 128 3.02 2.07 14.59
CA SER A 128 2.09 1.82 15.69
C SER A 128 1.08 0.71 15.35
N MET A 129 -0.22 1.00 15.25
CA MET A 129 -1.25 0.09 14.76
C MET A 129 -0.86 -0.51 13.39
N GLY A 130 -0.30 0.31 12.48
CA GLY A 130 0.21 -0.15 11.19
C GLY A 130 1.44 -1.05 11.31
N GLY A 131 2.30 -0.83 12.31
CA GLY A 131 3.42 -1.72 12.62
C GLY A 131 2.95 -3.11 13.08
N TYR A 132 1.92 -3.16 13.93
CA TYR A 132 1.25 -4.41 14.28
C TYR A 132 0.65 -5.09 13.04
N GLY A 133 -0.04 -4.30 12.19
CA GLY A 133 -0.60 -4.80 10.92
C GLY A 133 0.46 -5.37 10.00
N ALA A 134 1.58 -4.68 9.85
CA ALA A 134 2.69 -5.10 9.01
C ALA A 134 3.30 -6.43 9.46
N LEU A 135 3.61 -6.57 10.75
CA LEU A 135 4.09 -7.83 11.32
C LEU A 135 3.08 -8.96 11.15
N LYS A 136 1.81 -8.67 11.37
CA LYS A 136 0.74 -9.66 11.19
C LYS A 136 0.60 -10.12 9.74
N CYS A 137 0.67 -9.20 8.77
CA CYS A 137 0.64 -9.53 7.34
C CYS A 137 1.84 -10.40 6.96
N ALA A 138 3.05 -9.98 7.32
CA ALA A 138 4.28 -10.70 7.00
C ALA A 138 4.32 -12.12 7.59
N LEU A 139 3.83 -12.30 8.82
CA LEU A 139 3.86 -13.60 9.50
C LEU A 139 2.73 -14.54 9.06
N ARG A 140 1.59 -14.02 8.65
CA ARG A 140 0.40 -14.83 8.30
C ARG A 140 0.12 -14.95 6.82
N GLN A 141 0.73 -14.08 6.01
CA GLN A 141 0.60 -14.08 4.54
C GLN A 141 2.00 -14.03 3.90
N TYR A 142 2.87 -14.92 4.36
CA TYR A 142 4.27 -15.00 3.92
C TYR A 142 4.47 -15.32 2.43
N ASP A 143 3.42 -15.76 1.75
CA ASP A 143 3.44 -15.99 0.30
C ASP A 143 3.28 -14.68 -0.50
N THR A 144 2.84 -13.61 0.16
CA THR A 144 2.64 -12.30 -0.46
C THR A 144 3.72 -11.30 -0.05
N PHE A 145 4.15 -11.30 1.24
CA PHE A 145 5.06 -10.33 1.83
C PHE A 145 6.35 -10.95 2.35
#